data_cd5bcba8c6d8c12132c4625f6d454673
#
_entry.id   cd5bcba8c6d8c12132c4625f6d454673
#
_cell.length_a   1.000
_cell.length_b   1.000
_cell.length_c   1.000
_cell.angle_alpha   90.00
_cell.angle_beta   90.00
_cell.angle_gamma   90.00
#
_symmetry.space_group_name_H-M   'P 1'
#
loop_
_entity.id
_entity.type
_entity.pdbx_description
1 polymer ?
#
loop_
_entity_poly.entity_id
_entity_poly.type
_entity_poly.pdbx_seq_one_letter_code
_entity_poly.pdbx_strand_id
1 'polypeptide(L)'
;HQQVVLGNAYLQDFFFPGYTAEFVAAWNKDDPSVHYDDNGFLVRPAPIGNVVNEGPGGGPLAHGIRVGYFGWLGSGHIRRVNLTHAFYQAVGEDTFNPVAGRRVTVNAQMAAAELSYDRDWIRYRISTFYTSGDANPRDGRARGFDSIVDLPNFAGGIFSFWNREAIRLLGSGVSLTTDGSLIPSLRSTKEEGQANFVNPGIFLANVGADFDITPKLKGFANVNYLRFERTEPLEFLLFESPIRHSIGEDFGIGVTYRPPLSENIVMTGGASALQPGAGFKDIYTARTLFSLFGSVKFTF
;
A
#
# COMPACT_ATOMS: atom_id res chain seq x y z
N HIS A 1 11.51 5.17 18.93
CA HIS A 1 12.47 4.61 17.98
C HIS A 1 11.91 3.33 17.39
N GLN A 2 11.93 3.20 16.05
CA GLN A 2 11.55 1.99 15.36
C GLN A 2 12.76 1.07 15.20
N GLN A 3 12.58 -0.23 15.45
CA GLN A 3 13.57 -1.28 15.26
C GLN A 3 12.95 -2.39 14.41
N VAL A 4 13.66 -2.79 13.37
CA VAL A 4 13.24 -3.89 12.51
C VAL A 4 14.34 -4.94 12.48
N VAL A 5 13.99 -6.19 12.76
CA VAL A 5 14.86 -7.36 12.59
C VAL A 5 14.25 -8.24 11.52
N LEU A 6 15.02 -8.63 10.53
CA LEU A 6 14.56 -9.41 9.39
C LEU A 6 15.49 -10.61 9.16
N GLY A 7 14.89 -11.76 8.90
CA GLY A 7 15.57 -12.97 8.44
C GLY A 7 14.80 -13.56 7.27
N ASN A 8 15.52 -14.10 6.29
CA ASN A 8 14.91 -14.77 5.14
C ASN A 8 15.72 -16.00 4.71
N ALA A 9 15.03 -16.93 4.08
CA ALA A 9 15.60 -18.15 3.52
C ALA A 9 15.09 -18.36 2.10
N TYR A 10 16.00 -18.61 1.17
CA TYR A 10 15.70 -18.88 -0.23
C TYR A 10 15.89 -20.36 -0.54
N LEU A 11 14.90 -20.96 -1.20
CA LEU A 11 14.94 -22.33 -1.68
C LEU A 11 14.73 -22.33 -3.19
N GLN A 12 15.80 -22.59 -3.92
CA GLN A 12 15.74 -22.71 -5.39
C GLN A 12 15.16 -24.06 -5.80
N ASP A 13 14.44 -24.07 -6.93
CA ASP A 13 13.80 -25.27 -7.49
C ASP A 13 12.88 -26.01 -6.51
N PHE A 14 12.20 -25.29 -5.61
CA PHE A 14 11.49 -25.84 -4.47
C PHE A 14 10.30 -26.74 -4.84
N PHE A 15 9.42 -26.28 -5.75
CA PHE A 15 8.30 -27.09 -6.23
C PHE A 15 8.55 -27.65 -7.63
N PHE A 16 9.25 -26.87 -8.45
CA PHE A 16 9.60 -27.25 -9.82
C PHE A 16 10.84 -26.47 -10.28
N PRO A 17 11.61 -26.97 -11.27
CA PRO A 17 12.77 -26.25 -11.80
C PRO A 17 12.43 -24.85 -12.27
N GLY A 18 13.22 -23.86 -11.83
CA GLY A 18 13.01 -22.45 -12.14
C GLY A 18 12.02 -21.72 -11.21
N TYR A 19 11.57 -22.35 -10.11
CA TYR A 19 10.80 -21.67 -9.08
C TYR A 19 11.65 -21.50 -7.81
N THR A 20 11.72 -20.27 -7.33
CA THR A 20 12.38 -19.94 -6.07
C THR A 20 11.32 -19.58 -5.03
N ALA A 21 11.31 -20.29 -3.90
CA ALA A 21 10.53 -19.90 -2.74
C ALA A 21 11.40 -19.08 -1.78
N GLU A 22 10.81 -18.08 -1.18
CA GLU A 22 11.42 -17.27 -0.11
C GLU A 22 10.51 -17.29 1.12
N PHE A 23 11.07 -17.64 2.28
CA PHE A 23 10.41 -17.53 3.57
C PHE A 23 11.03 -16.39 4.36
N VAL A 24 10.19 -15.52 4.86
CA VAL A 24 10.58 -14.29 5.56
C VAL A 24 9.99 -14.29 6.96
N ALA A 25 10.82 -13.91 7.93
CA ALA A 25 10.36 -13.55 9.27
C ALA A 25 10.89 -12.16 9.60
N ALA A 26 10.02 -11.22 9.91
CA ALA A 26 10.40 -9.89 10.32
C ALA A 26 9.73 -9.53 11.64
N TRP A 27 10.46 -8.83 12.50
CA TRP A 27 9.94 -8.29 13.75
C TRP A 27 10.07 -6.78 13.71
N ASN A 28 8.94 -6.08 13.89
CA ASN A 28 8.87 -4.63 13.99
C ASN A 28 8.50 -4.23 15.41
N LYS A 29 9.37 -3.47 16.04
CA LYS A 29 9.12 -2.81 17.32
C LYS A 29 9.19 -1.31 17.11
N ASP A 30 8.09 -0.63 17.36
CA ASP A 30 8.00 0.82 17.29
C ASP A 30 7.62 1.35 18.68
N ASP A 31 8.61 1.91 19.37
CA ASP A 31 8.45 2.39 20.74
C ASP A 31 7.58 3.67 20.78
N PRO A 32 6.91 3.92 21.91
CA PRO A 32 6.09 5.11 22.09
C PRO A 32 6.84 6.39 21.75
N SER A 33 6.29 7.19 20.85
CA SER A 33 6.82 8.51 20.51
C SER A 33 5.72 9.42 20.00
N VAL A 34 5.83 10.70 20.34
CA VAL A 34 5.01 11.76 19.74
C VAL A 34 5.91 12.54 18.82
N HIS A 35 5.49 12.75 17.59
CA HIS A 35 6.23 13.49 16.60
C HIS A 35 5.32 14.43 15.82
N TYR A 36 5.81 15.64 15.58
CA TYR A 36 5.19 16.67 14.76
C TYR A 36 6.09 16.94 13.57
N ASP A 37 5.50 17.20 12.40
CA ASP A 37 6.25 17.63 11.22
C ASP A 37 6.74 19.09 11.35
N ASP A 38 7.50 19.55 10.34
CA ASP A 38 8.07 20.92 10.32
C ASP A 38 6.98 22.02 10.30
N ASN A 39 5.75 21.67 9.96
CA ASN A 39 4.60 22.59 9.99
C ASN A 39 3.81 22.54 11.31
N GLY A 40 4.25 21.70 12.25
CA GLY A 40 3.61 21.53 13.56
C GLY A 40 2.39 20.60 13.54
N PHE A 41 2.19 19.80 12.48
CA PHE A 41 1.13 18.79 12.46
C PHE A 41 1.60 17.52 13.16
N LEU A 42 0.71 16.95 13.98
CA LEU A 42 0.95 15.66 14.62
C LEU A 42 1.01 14.55 13.56
N VAL A 43 2.15 13.85 13.47
CA VAL A 43 2.34 12.72 12.55
C VAL A 43 2.43 11.38 13.27
N ARG A 44 2.70 11.39 14.58
CA ARG A 44 2.74 10.20 15.45
C ARG A 44 2.21 10.54 16.85
N PRO A 45 1.29 9.74 17.44
CA PRO A 45 0.51 8.66 16.78
C PRO A 45 -0.36 9.19 15.65
N ALA A 46 -0.89 8.29 14.80
CA ALA A 46 -1.81 8.70 13.73
C ALA A 46 -3.02 9.42 14.34
N PRO A 47 -3.28 10.70 14.02
CA PRO A 47 -4.40 11.44 14.57
C PRO A 47 -5.73 10.89 14.03
N ILE A 48 -6.80 10.98 14.81
CA ILE A 48 -8.13 10.53 14.42
C ILE A 48 -9.12 11.65 14.70
N GLY A 49 -9.59 12.30 13.65
CA GLY A 49 -10.58 13.36 13.76
C GLY A 49 -10.13 14.42 14.76
N ASN A 50 -11.05 14.89 15.58
CA ASN A 50 -10.75 15.83 16.66
C ASN A 50 -10.42 15.13 17.99
N VAL A 51 -10.42 13.81 18.00
CA VAL A 51 -10.10 13.02 19.19
C VAL A 51 -8.62 12.70 19.16
N VAL A 52 -7.81 13.63 19.57
CA VAL A 52 -6.47 13.31 20.06
C VAL A 52 -6.70 12.58 21.37
N ASN A 53 -6.33 11.30 21.47
CA ASN A 53 -6.42 10.60 22.75
C ASN A 53 -5.50 11.31 23.74
N GLU A 54 -6.11 12.03 24.65
CA GLU A 54 -5.37 12.79 25.64
C GLU A 54 -4.79 11.84 26.67
N GLY A 55 -3.47 11.77 26.72
CA GLY A 55 -2.76 11.13 27.84
C GLY A 55 -2.93 11.95 29.13
N PRO A 56 -2.44 11.44 30.28
CA PRO A 56 -2.39 12.19 31.53
C PRO A 56 -1.63 13.49 31.30
N GLY A 57 -2.33 14.63 31.37
CA GLY A 57 -1.77 15.96 31.13
C GLY A 57 -2.25 16.65 29.85
N GLY A 58 -3.17 16.06 29.07
CA GLY A 58 -3.83 16.72 27.93
C GLY A 58 -3.00 16.75 26.65
N GLY A 59 -2.34 15.67 26.28
CA GLY A 59 -1.57 15.54 25.04
C GLY A 59 -1.83 14.21 24.30
N PRO A 60 -1.27 14.04 23.09
CA PRO A 60 -1.41 12.80 22.34
C PRO A 60 -0.83 11.61 23.13
N LEU A 61 -1.59 10.51 23.19
CA LEU A 61 -1.15 9.31 23.90
C LEU A 61 -0.16 8.53 23.05
N ALA A 62 1.10 8.52 23.45
CA ALA A 62 2.13 7.73 22.83
C ALA A 62 1.88 6.23 23.06
N HIS A 63 2.05 5.41 22.03
CA HIS A 63 1.83 3.96 22.10
C HIS A 63 2.90 3.16 21.37
N GLY A 64 3.08 1.90 21.77
CA GLY A 64 4.09 1.01 21.20
C GLY A 64 3.45 -0.08 20.35
N ILE A 65 4.06 -0.35 19.22
CA ILE A 65 3.68 -1.41 18.29
C ILE A 65 4.74 -2.50 18.32
N ARG A 66 4.31 -3.76 18.46
CA ARG A 66 5.17 -4.96 18.44
C ARG A 66 4.51 -6.00 17.56
N VAL A 67 5.00 -6.17 16.33
CA VAL A 67 4.37 -7.04 15.34
C VAL A 67 5.42 -7.90 14.64
N GLY A 68 5.18 -9.21 14.62
CA GLY A 68 5.89 -10.18 13.79
C GLY A 68 5.18 -10.38 12.47
N TYR A 69 5.95 -10.42 11.40
CA TYR A 69 5.48 -10.72 10.04
C TYR A 69 6.11 -12.02 9.57
N PHE A 70 5.29 -12.93 9.10
CA PHE A 70 5.73 -14.21 8.54
C PHE A 70 5.27 -14.28 7.09
N GLY A 71 6.23 -14.37 6.18
CA GLY A 71 6.00 -14.31 4.75
C GLY A 71 6.40 -15.57 4.01
N TRP A 72 5.63 -15.90 3.00
CA TRP A 72 5.99 -16.83 1.94
C TRP A 72 5.84 -16.12 0.60
N LEU A 73 6.97 -15.95 -0.06
CA LEU A 73 7.07 -15.34 -1.37
C LEU A 73 7.57 -16.38 -2.36
N GLY A 74 7.31 -16.15 -3.63
CA GLY A 74 7.87 -17.00 -4.66
C GLY A 74 7.85 -16.33 -6.02
N SER A 75 8.84 -16.71 -6.81
CA SER A 75 8.93 -16.30 -8.21
C SER A 75 9.43 -17.46 -9.06
N GLY A 76 8.93 -17.55 -10.26
CA GLY A 76 9.34 -18.59 -11.18
C GLY A 76 8.68 -18.45 -12.56
N HIS A 77 9.02 -19.39 -13.45
CA HIS A 77 8.42 -19.41 -14.78
C HIS A 77 8.11 -20.83 -15.22
N ILE A 78 7.01 -20.98 -15.94
CA ILE A 78 6.64 -22.19 -16.64
C ILE A 78 6.55 -21.84 -18.13
N ARG A 79 7.56 -22.22 -18.91
CA ARG A 79 7.71 -21.81 -20.31
C ARG A 79 7.77 -20.28 -20.43
N ARG A 80 6.73 -19.63 -21.01
CA ARG A 80 6.63 -18.17 -21.21
C ARG A 80 5.76 -17.48 -20.17
N VAL A 81 5.19 -18.22 -19.23
CA VAL A 81 4.38 -17.66 -18.15
C VAL A 81 5.25 -17.50 -16.94
N ASN A 82 5.38 -16.26 -16.47
CA ASN A 82 6.05 -15.94 -15.21
C ASN A 82 5.00 -15.85 -14.10
N LEU A 83 5.36 -16.34 -12.93
CA LEU A 83 4.57 -16.26 -11.70
C LEU A 83 5.40 -15.53 -10.64
N THR A 84 4.79 -14.56 -10.00
CA THR A 84 5.31 -13.97 -8.75
C THR A 84 4.18 -13.91 -7.74
N HIS A 85 4.44 -14.27 -6.49
CA HIS A 85 3.46 -14.17 -5.44
C HIS A 85 4.10 -13.81 -4.10
N ALA A 86 3.28 -13.27 -3.20
CA ALA A 86 3.64 -13.00 -1.82
C ALA A 86 2.43 -13.23 -0.91
N PHE A 87 2.65 -13.82 0.25
CA PHE A 87 1.70 -13.91 1.33
C PHE A 87 2.39 -13.51 2.63
N TYR A 88 1.73 -12.70 3.44
CA TYR A 88 2.20 -12.35 4.78
C TYR A 88 1.10 -12.51 5.81
N GLN A 89 1.47 -13.06 6.96
CA GLN A 89 0.71 -13.05 8.20
C GLN A 89 1.39 -12.10 9.17
N ALA A 90 0.65 -11.10 9.67
CA ALA A 90 1.09 -10.18 10.71
C ALA A 90 0.40 -10.54 12.03
N VAL A 91 1.19 -10.72 13.11
CA VAL A 91 0.69 -11.02 14.46
C VAL A 91 1.42 -10.19 15.50
N GLY A 92 0.70 -9.68 16.49
CA GLY A 92 1.32 -8.87 17.52
C GLY A 92 0.35 -8.05 18.33
N GLU A 93 0.81 -6.89 18.76
CA GLU A 93 0.02 -5.98 19.58
C GLU A 93 0.35 -4.52 19.29
N ASP A 94 -0.64 -3.67 19.51
CA ASP A 94 -0.51 -2.23 19.65
C ASP A 94 -1.04 -1.85 21.03
N THR A 95 -0.20 -1.21 21.83
CA THR A 95 -0.51 -0.90 23.24
C THR A 95 -1.66 0.08 23.38
N PHE A 96 -1.88 0.91 22.35
CA PHE A 96 -3.03 1.80 22.28
C PHE A 96 -3.28 2.27 20.84
N ASN A 97 -4.20 1.61 20.14
CA ASN A 97 -4.56 2.03 18.80
C ASN A 97 -5.46 3.28 18.86
N PRO A 98 -5.09 4.37 18.16
CA PRO A 98 -5.87 5.60 18.22
C PRO A 98 -7.29 5.46 17.67
N VAL A 99 -7.52 4.60 16.66
CA VAL A 99 -8.86 4.34 16.08
C VAL A 99 -9.74 3.58 17.09
N ALA A 100 -9.19 2.49 17.65
CA ALA A 100 -9.92 1.67 18.62
C ALA A 100 -10.06 2.33 19.99
N GLY A 101 -9.20 3.31 20.33
CA GLY A 101 -9.16 3.96 21.64
C GLY A 101 -8.71 3.02 22.77
N ARG A 102 -7.98 1.95 22.44
CA ARG A 102 -7.54 0.91 23.39
C ARG A 102 -6.40 0.07 22.85
N ARG A 103 -5.82 -0.77 23.73
CA ARG A 103 -4.91 -1.83 23.31
C ARG A 103 -5.63 -2.81 22.39
N VAL A 104 -4.97 -3.21 21.30
CA VAL A 104 -5.47 -4.20 20.35
C VAL A 104 -4.45 -5.30 20.09
N THR A 105 -4.96 -6.50 19.82
CA THR A 105 -4.15 -7.63 19.34
C THR A 105 -4.23 -7.66 17.82
N VAL A 106 -3.07 -7.68 17.17
CA VAL A 106 -2.95 -7.70 15.71
C VAL A 106 -3.01 -9.12 15.19
N ASN A 107 -3.86 -9.36 14.18
CA ASN A 107 -3.91 -10.60 13.42
C ASN A 107 -4.41 -10.27 12.01
N ALA A 108 -3.51 -10.03 11.08
CA ALA A 108 -3.81 -9.47 9.77
C ALA A 108 -3.05 -10.18 8.66
N GLN A 109 -3.56 -10.12 7.44
CA GLN A 109 -3.05 -10.88 6.29
C GLN A 109 -2.90 -10.01 5.06
N MET A 110 -1.90 -10.34 4.23
CA MET A 110 -1.72 -9.79 2.90
C MET A 110 -1.43 -10.91 1.91
N ALA A 111 -1.99 -10.80 0.71
CA ALA A 111 -1.67 -11.68 -0.40
C ALA A 111 -1.53 -10.87 -1.69
N ALA A 112 -0.55 -11.22 -2.52
CA ALA A 112 -0.33 -10.65 -3.84
C ALA A 112 0.06 -11.76 -4.81
N ALA A 113 -0.39 -11.66 -6.05
CA ALA A 113 0.03 -12.55 -7.12
C ALA A 113 0.04 -11.82 -8.45
N GLU A 114 1.03 -12.11 -9.28
CA GLU A 114 1.10 -11.64 -10.64
C GLU A 114 1.46 -12.79 -11.58
N LEU A 115 0.70 -12.93 -12.65
CA LEU A 115 1.03 -13.76 -13.80
C LEU A 115 1.39 -12.86 -14.97
N SER A 116 2.51 -13.12 -15.63
CA SER A 116 2.87 -12.43 -16.85
C SER A 116 3.24 -13.38 -17.97
N TYR A 117 2.95 -12.95 -19.21
CA TYR A 117 3.21 -13.69 -20.41
C TYR A 117 3.97 -12.83 -21.41
N ASP A 118 5.19 -13.27 -21.74
CA ASP A 118 6.07 -12.59 -22.69
C ASP A 118 5.78 -13.05 -24.12
N ARG A 119 5.40 -12.10 -24.99
CA ARG A 119 5.21 -12.33 -26.42
C ARG A 119 5.88 -11.23 -27.23
N ASP A 120 7.01 -11.55 -27.84
CA ASP A 120 7.82 -10.65 -28.63
C ASP A 120 8.22 -9.38 -27.85
N TRP A 121 7.72 -8.23 -28.25
CA TRP A 121 7.96 -6.94 -27.61
C TRP A 121 6.90 -6.52 -26.60
N ILE A 122 5.95 -7.41 -26.28
CA ILE A 122 4.85 -7.13 -25.33
C ILE A 122 4.89 -8.16 -24.20
N ARG A 123 4.78 -7.67 -22.97
CA ARG A 123 4.49 -8.46 -21.77
C ARG A 123 3.07 -8.15 -21.29
N TYR A 124 2.21 -9.12 -21.29
CA TYR A 124 0.87 -9.03 -20.68
C TYR A 124 0.95 -9.42 -19.21
N ARG A 125 0.21 -8.72 -18.35
CA ARG A 125 0.17 -8.99 -16.92
C ARG A 125 -1.26 -9.04 -16.40
N ILE A 126 -1.50 -9.95 -15.46
CA ILE A 126 -2.70 -10.01 -14.65
C ILE A 126 -2.22 -10.11 -13.20
N SER A 127 -2.67 -9.21 -12.35
CA SER A 127 -2.21 -9.15 -10.96
C SER A 127 -3.41 -9.01 -10.01
N THR A 128 -3.24 -9.49 -8.78
CA THR A 128 -4.19 -9.28 -7.69
C THR A 128 -3.44 -8.95 -6.41
N PHE A 129 -4.04 -8.08 -5.61
CA PHE A 129 -3.53 -7.69 -4.30
C PHE A 129 -4.69 -7.65 -3.30
N TYR A 130 -4.46 -8.24 -2.15
CA TYR A 130 -5.41 -8.30 -1.05
C TYR A 130 -4.72 -7.95 0.26
N THR A 131 -5.37 -7.10 1.05
CA THR A 131 -5.06 -6.95 2.46
C THR A 131 -6.33 -7.06 3.26
N SER A 132 -6.28 -7.80 4.38
CA SER A 132 -7.39 -7.86 5.31
C SER A 132 -7.71 -6.48 5.87
N GLY A 133 -9.00 -6.25 6.13
CA GLY A 133 -9.53 -5.07 6.80
C GLY A 133 -10.08 -5.39 8.18
N ASP A 134 -10.29 -4.38 9.00
CA ASP A 134 -10.89 -4.51 10.32
C ASP A 134 -12.41 -4.38 10.25
N ALA A 135 -13.13 -5.40 10.70
CA ALA A 135 -14.60 -5.42 10.68
C ALA A 135 -15.25 -4.80 11.93
N ASN A 136 -14.44 -4.48 12.96
CA ASN A 136 -14.96 -3.86 14.18
C ASN A 136 -13.90 -2.98 14.84
N PRO A 137 -13.79 -1.71 14.43
CA PRO A 137 -12.76 -0.79 14.91
C PRO A 137 -12.84 -0.49 16.43
N ARG A 138 -13.88 -0.97 17.12
CA ARG A 138 -14.10 -0.71 18.56
C ARG A 138 -13.74 -1.90 19.45
N ASP A 139 -13.42 -3.06 18.87
CA ASP A 139 -13.04 -4.23 19.68
C ASP A 139 -11.53 -4.21 20.03
N GLY A 140 -11.07 -5.21 20.77
CA GLY A 140 -9.66 -5.36 21.14
C GLY A 140 -8.82 -6.10 20.12
N ARG A 141 -9.28 -6.23 18.87
CA ARG A 141 -8.61 -6.98 17.79
C ARG A 141 -8.47 -6.09 16.57
N ALA A 142 -7.26 -6.01 16.04
CA ALA A 142 -6.97 -5.27 14.81
C ALA A 142 -6.65 -6.27 13.69
N ARG A 143 -7.45 -6.25 12.63
CA ARG A 143 -7.39 -7.22 11.53
C ARG A 143 -7.00 -6.60 10.19
N GLY A 144 -6.87 -5.28 10.12
CA GLY A 144 -6.39 -4.57 8.94
C GLY A 144 -4.88 -4.75 8.79
N PHE A 145 -4.42 -5.26 7.65
CA PHE A 145 -2.99 -5.39 7.41
C PHE A 145 -2.35 -4.03 7.16
N ASP A 146 -1.18 -3.82 7.76
CA ASP A 146 -0.31 -2.70 7.45
C ASP A 146 1.14 -3.16 7.34
N SER A 147 1.89 -2.59 6.40
CA SER A 147 3.26 -3.01 6.09
C SER A 147 4.30 -2.18 6.84
N ILE A 148 5.50 -2.74 7.01
CA ILE A 148 6.67 -2.01 7.54
C ILE A 148 7.17 -1.02 6.49
N VAL A 149 7.29 -1.48 5.24
CA VAL A 149 7.77 -0.70 4.09
C VAL A 149 6.86 -0.97 2.91
N ASP A 150 6.47 0.09 2.19
CA ASP A 150 5.77 0.00 0.90
C ASP A 150 6.67 0.54 -0.20
N LEU A 151 6.84 -0.23 -1.25
CA LEU A 151 7.44 0.21 -2.51
C LEU A 151 6.86 -0.63 -3.66
N PRO A 152 5.57 -0.52 -3.94
CA PRO A 152 4.95 -1.40 -4.92
C PRO A 152 5.30 -0.97 -6.35
N ASN A 153 6.19 -1.69 -6.99
CA ASN A 153 6.29 -1.73 -8.46
C ASN A 153 5.21 -2.64 -9.07
N PHE A 154 4.14 -2.84 -8.33
CA PHE A 154 3.06 -3.78 -8.59
C PHE A 154 1.83 -3.02 -9.11
N ALA A 155 0.97 -3.67 -9.88
CA ALA A 155 -0.30 -3.11 -10.36
C ALA A 155 -0.18 -1.71 -11.01
N GLY A 156 0.85 -1.52 -11.85
CA GLY A 156 1.14 -0.26 -12.52
C GLY A 156 2.16 0.64 -11.80
N GLY A 157 2.45 0.39 -10.54
CA GLY A 157 3.47 1.14 -9.78
C GLY A 157 3.23 2.65 -9.87
N ILE A 158 4.26 3.39 -10.26
CA ILE A 158 4.19 4.87 -10.39
C ILE A 158 3.20 5.36 -11.46
N PHE A 159 2.70 4.50 -12.35
CA PHE A 159 1.70 4.84 -13.35
C PHE A 159 0.27 4.63 -12.85
N SER A 160 0.06 4.16 -11.63
CA SER A 160 -1.24 4.11 -10.96
C SER A 160 -1.50 5.40 -10.21
N PHE A 161 -2.71 5.97 -10.34
CA PHE A 161 -3.14 7.12 -9.56
C PHE A 161 -3.19 6.77 -8.08
N TRP A 162 -3.83 5.63 -7.76
CA TRP A 162 -4.02 5.18 -6.39
C TRP A 162 -2.71 4.95 -5.64
N ASN A 163 -1.70 4.40 -6.31
CA ASN A 163 -0.40 4.13 -5.70
C ASN A 163 0.46 5.39 -5.52
N ARG A 164 0.30 6.37 -6.40
CA ARG A 164 1.20 7.53 -6.43
C ARG A 164 0.67 8.74 -5.67
N GLU A 165 -0.66 8.91 -5.61
CA GLU A 165 -1.25 10.12 -5.03
C GLU A 165 -1.63 9.92 -3.57
N ALA A 166 -1.22 10.85 -2.72
CA ALA A 166 -1.69 10.90 -1.34
C ALA A 166 -3.10 11.48 -1.29
N ILE A 167 -4.06 10.71 -0.75
CA ILE A 167 -5.46 11.13 -0.59
C ILE A 167 -5.74 11.36 0.89
N ARG A 168 -5.82 12.63 1.29
CA ARG A 168 -6.10 13.00 2.66
C ARG A 168 -7.60 13.03 2.93
N LEU A 169 -8.03 12.44 4.04
CA LEU A 169 -9.40 12.53 4.54
C LEU A 169 -9.54 13.81 5.36
N LEU A 170 -10.22 14.81 4.79
CA LEU A 170 -10.39 16.12 5.42
C LEU A 170 -11.08 16.01 6.78
N GLY A 171 -10.54 16.73 7.77
CA GLY A 171 -11.07 16.76 9.14
C GLY A 171 -10.67 15.57 10.02
N SER A 172 -10.02 14.54 9.46
CA SER A 172 -9.63 13.36 10.23
C SER A 172 -8.18 13.33 10.69
N GLY A 173 -7.31 14.13 10.06
CA GLY A 173 -5.86 14.15 10.32
C GLY A 173 -5.10 12.96 9.74
N VAL A 174 -5.77 12.04 9.03
CA VAL A 174 -5.16 10.86 8.40
C VAL A 174 -5.33 10.89 6.89
N SER A 175 -4.52 10.10 6.20
CA SER A 175 -4.62 9.86 4.76
C SER A 175 -5.29 8.53 4.49
N LEU A 176 -6.16 8.48 3.50
CA LEU A 176 -6.71 7.24 2.96
C LEU A 176 -5.60 6.42 2.31
N THR A 177 -4.82 7.08 1.44
CA THR A 177 -3.58 6.55 0.87
C THR A 177 -2.45 7.55 1.06
N THR A 178 -1.23 7.05 1.05
CA THR A 178 0.01 7.84 1.04
C THR A 178 0.79 7.54 -0.22
N ASP A 179 1.65 8.45 -0.65
CA ASP A 179 2.51 8.24 -1.82
C ASP A 179 3.32 6.95 -1.68
N GLY A 180 3.29 6.13 -2.72
CA GLY A 180 3.98 4.84 -2.76
C GLY A 180 3.32 3.73 -1.92
N SER A 181 2.03 3.84 -1.57
CA SER A 181 1.30 2.79 -0.83
C SER A 181 0.03 2.36 -1.55
N LEU A 182 -0.20 1.05 -1.65
CA LEU A 182 -1.48 0.49 -2.10
C LEU A 182 -2.49 0.37 -0.95
N ILE A 183 -2.02 0.33 0.30
CA ILE A 183 -2.83 0.03 1.47
C ILE A 183 -3.51 1.31 1.99
N PRO A 184 -4.84 1.31 2.14
CA PRO A 184 -5.55 2.41 2.79
C PRO A 184 -5.35 2.36 4.31
N SER A 185 -4.14 2.64 4.77
CA SER A 185 -3.70 2.39 6.14
C SER A 185 -4.22 3.38 7.17
N LEU A 186 -4.82 4.50 6.73
CA LEU A 186 -5.29 5.57 7.63
C LEU A 186 -4.16 6.10 8.54
N ARG A 187 -2.95 6.21 8.02
CA ARG A 187 -1.83 6.88 8.70
C ARG A 187 -1.83 8.37 8.40
N SER A 188 -1.15 9.15 9.23
CA SER A 188 -0.90 10.56 8.95
C SER A 188 0.10 10.73 7.79
N THR A 189 1.21 10.00 7.86
CA THR A 189 2.22 9.89 6.80
C THR A 189 2.72 8.46 6.72
N LYS A 190 3.40 8.12 5.62
CA LYS A 190 3.97 6.77 5.45
C LYS A 190 5.28 6.59 6.20
N GLU A 191 6.14 7.61 6.15
CA GLU A 191 7.48 7.56 6.74
C GLU A 191 7.44 7.77 8.25
N GLU A 192 6.61 8.69 8.71
CA GLU A 192 6.62 9.15 10.10
C GLU A 192 5.44 8.63 10.91
N GLY A 193 4.29 8.34 10.27
CA GLY A 193 3.12 7.78 10.93
C GLY A 193 3.35 6.35 11.42
N GLN A 194 2.84 6.03 12.62
CA GLN A 194 2.90 4.65 13.12
C GLN A 194 1.99 3.74 12.30
N ALA A 195 2.35 2.43 12.24
CA ALA A 195 1.51 1.43 11.61
C ALA A 195 0.13 1.38 12.25
N ASN A 196 -0.91 1.23 11.42
CA ASN A 196 -2.28 1.17 11.89
C ASN A 196 -2.98 -0.07 11.34
N PHE A 197 -3.28 -1.01 12.23
CA PHE A 197 -3.94 -2.28 11.91
C PHE A 197 -5.46 -2.21 12.05
N VAL A 198 -6.01 -1.04 12.40
CA VAL A 198 -7.45 -0.75 12.34
C VAL A 198 -7.71 0.08 11.10
N ASN A 199 -7.69 -0.57 9.96
CA ASN A 199 -7.82 0.05 8.64
C ASN A 199 -8.78 -0.77 7.75
N PRO A 200 -9.28 -0.20 6.65
CA PRO A 200 -10.26 -0.88 5.80
C PRO A 200 -9.72 -2.05 4.98
N GLY A 201 -8.39 -2.19 4.83
CA GLY A 201 -7.84 -3.15 3.87
C GLY A 201 -8.29 -2.87 2.44
N ILE A 202 -7.77 -3.64 1.49
CA ILE A 202 -8.06 -3.45 0.06
C ILE A 202 -8.05 -4.76 -0.70
N PHE A 203 -8.90 -4.84 -1.72
CA PHE A 203 -8.78 -5.79 -2.81
C PHE A 203 -8.54 -5.02 -4.12
N LEU A 204 -7.53 -5.45 -4.87
CA LEU A 204 -7.18 -4.89 -6.17
C LEU A 204 -7.05 -6.03 -7.18
N ALA A 205 -7.65 -5.84 -8.37
CA ALA A 205 -7.41 -6.65 -9.55
C ALA A 205 -6.85 -5.77 -10.67
N ASN A 206 -5.78 -6.21 -11.31
CA ASN A 206 -5.06 -5.47 -12.34
C ASN A 206 -4.97 -6.25 -13.65
N VAL A 207 -5.07 -5.53 -14.75
CA VAL A 207 -4.64 -5.98 -16.07
C VAL A 207 -3.68 -4.93 -16.64
N GLY A 208 -2.51 -5.36 -17.09
CA GLY A 208 -1.49 -4.47 -17.61
C GLY A 208 -0.74 -5.03 -18.80
N ALA A 209 -0.04 -4.15 -19.49
CA ALA A 209 0.89 -4.52 -20.55
C ALA A 209 2.13 -3.60 -20.53
N ASP A 210 3.29 -4.20 -20.75
CA ASP A 210 4.55 -3.50 -20.96
C ASP A 210 4.96 -3.67 -22.43
N PHE A 211 5.48 -2.61 -23.02
CA PHE A 211 5.84 -2.53 -24.43
C PHE A 211 7.32 -2.18 -24.57
N ASP A 212 8.14 -3.07 -25.07
CA ASP A 212 9.53 -2.81 -25.44
C ASP A 212 9.58 -2.23 -26.87
N ILE A 213 9.19 -0.96 -27.03
CA ILE A 213 9.01 -0.29 -28.35
C ILE A 213 10.36 -0.19 -29.08
N THR A 214 11.40 0.17 -28.35
CA THR A 214 12.79 0.13 -28.80
C THR A 214 13.68 -0.26 -27.60
N PRO A 215 14.96 -0.61 -27.79
CA PRO A 215 15.87 -0.88 -26.67
C PRO A 215 15.99 0.28 -25.66
N LYS A 216 15.60 1.49 -26.05
CA LYS A 216 15.68 2.70 -25.23
C LYS A 216 14.33 3.31 -24.85
N LEU A 217 13.24 2.80 -25.40
CA LEU A 217 11.89 3.30 -25.15
C LEU A 217 10.97 2.16 -24.75
N LYS A 218 10.45 2.23 -23.53
CA LYS A 218 9.45 1.32 -22.99
C LYS A 218 8.14 2.06 -22.75
N GLY A 219 7.03 1.44 -23.11
CA GLY A 219 5.68 1.90 -22.81
C GLY A 219 5.03 1.04 -21.74
N PHE A 220 4.06 1.61 -21.04
CA PHE A 220 3.30 0.94 -19.98
C PHE A 220 1.82 1.32 -20.09
N ALA A 221 0.95 0.35 -19.86
CA ALA A 221 -0.49 0.58 -19.70
C ALA A 221 -1.04 -0.36 -18.65
N ASN A 222 -1.90 0.14 -17.76
CA ASN A 222 -2.59 -0.69 -16.78
C ASN A 222 -3.97 -0.16 -16.42
N VAL A 223 -4.80 -1.08 -15.95
CA VAL A 223 -6.12 -0.79 -15.38
C VAL A 223 -6.23 -1.58 -14.09
N ASN A 224 -6.58 -0.89 -13.00
CA ASN A 224 -6.84 -1.48 -11.70
C ASN A 224 -8.32 -1.32 -11.35
N TYR A 225 -8.95 -2.37 -10.87
CA TYR A 225 -10.19 -2.32 -10.13
C TYR A 225 -9.89 -2.37 -8.65
N LEU A 226 -10.44 -1.44 -7.87
CA LEU A 226 -10.13 -1.22 -6.46
C LEU A 226 -11.40 -1.26 -5.61
N ARG A 227 -11.34 -1.96 -4.47
CA ARG A 227 -12.41 -1.95 -3.48
C ARG A 227 -11.86 -2.08 -2.06
N PHE A 228 -12.53 -1.44 -1.10
CA PHE A 228 -12.28 -1.68 0.31
C PHE A 228 -12.67 -3.11 0.70
N GLU A 229 -11.87 -3.77 1.51
CA GLU A 229 -12.23 -5.07 2.10
C GLU A 229 -13.30 -4.87 3.18
N ARG A 230 -13.11 -3.87 4.02
CA ARG A 230 -14.03 -3.45 5.08
C ARG A 230 -14.24 -1.94 5.02
N THR A 231 -15.41 -1.47 5.40
CA THR A 231 -15.72 -0.03 5.44
C THR A 231 -15.90 0.50 6.85
N GLU A 232 -16.02 -0.38 7.84
CA GLU A 232 -16.29 -0.05 9.23
C GLU A 232 -15.26 0.93 9.85
N PRO A 233 -13.93 0.85 9.56
CA PRO A 233 -12.99 1.85 10.04
C PRO A 233 -13.22 3.24 9.45
N LEU A 234 -13.65 3.32 8.18
CA LEU A 234 -13.99 4.59 7.53
C LEU A 234 -15.30 5.15 8.07
N GLU A 235 -16.31 4.31 8.24
CA GLU A 235 -17.61 4.69 8.82
C GLU A 235 -17.43 5.25 10.22
N PHE A 236 -16.58 4.62 11.02
CA PHE A 236 -16.24 5.09 12.35
C PHE A 236 -15.50 6.42 12.33
N LEU A 237 -14.49 6.55 11.47
CA LEU A 237 -13.62 7.73 11.39
C LEU A 237 -14.36 8.97 10.86
N LEU A 238 -15.23 8.77 9.85
CA LEU A 238 -15.91 9.86 9.16
C LEU A 238 -17.31 10.14 9.72
N PHE A 239 -17.78 9.34 10.68
CA PHE A 239 -19.14 9.42 11.24
C PHE A 239 -20.23 9.31 10.16
N GLU A 240 -19.98 8.49 9.14
CA GLU A 240 -20.86 8.28 8.00
C GLU A 240 -21.10 6.78 7.77
N SER A 241 -22.35 6.37 7.62
CA SER A 241 -22.72 4.98 7.36
C SER A 241 -24.07 4.92 6.63
N PRO A 242 -24.22 4.00 5.65
CA PRO A 242 -23.23 3.02 5.20
C PRO A 242 -22.28 3.59 4.13
N ILE A 243 -21.01 3.20 4.17
CA ILE A 243 -20.04 3.44 3.12
C ILE A 243 -19.95 2.20 2.22
N ARG A 244 -20.05 2.38 0.89
CA ARG A 244 -19.97 1.28 -0.07
C ARG A 244 -18.52 0.88 -0.32
N HIS A 245 -18.32 -0.38 -0.78
CA HIS A 245 -16.96 -0.93 -0.90
C HIS A 245 -16.19 -0.47 -2.14
N SER A 246 -16.85 -0.10 -3.26
CA SER A 246 -16.14 0.20 -4.52
C SER A 246 -15.35 1.51 -4.42
N ILE A 247 -14.03 1.42 -4.54
CA ILE A 247 -13.14 2.59 -4.67
C ILE A 247 -13.22 3.13 -6.10
N GLY A 248 -13.15 2.25 -7.10
CA GLY A 248 -13.28 2.63 -8.50
C GLY A 248 -12.27 1.93 -9.42
N GLU A 249 -12.12 2.51 -10.60
CA GLU A 249 -11.18 2.08 -11.62
C GLU A 249 -10.04 3.09 -11.76
N ASP A 250 -8.81 2.60 -11.73
CA ASP A 250 -7.59 3.39 -11.89
C ASP A 250 -6.91 3.02 -13.21
N PHE A 251 -6.75 3.99 -14.07
CA PHE A 251 -6.14 3.87 -15.39
C PHE A 251 -4.78 4.55 -15.39
N GLY A 252 -3.77 3.87 -15.92
CA GLY A 252 -2.42 4.41 -16.02
C GLY A 252 -1.75 4.10 -17.35
N ILE A 253 -1.08 5.11 -17.90
CA ILE A 253 -0.21 4.97 -19.06
C ILE A 253 1.09 5.73 -18.82
N GLY A 254 2.17 5.23 -19.40
CA GLY A 254 3.44 5.94 -19.29
C GLY A 254 4.53 5.40 -20.20
N VAL A 255 5.64 6.11 -20.18
CA VAL A 255 6.82 5.76 -20.94
C VAL A 255 8.08 5.96 -20.10
N THR A 256 9.07 5.12 -20.36
CA THR A 256 10.43 5.31 -19.87
C THR A 256 11.38 5.38 -21.06
N TYR A 257 12.17 6.43 -21.12
CA TYR A 257 13.09 6.68 -22.20
C TYR A 257 14.52 6.88 -21.70
N ARG A 258 15.49 6.25 -22.38
CA ARG A 258 16.92 6.42 -22.17
C ARG A 258 17.52 7.09 -23.39
N PRO A 259 18.01 8.34 -23.29
CA PRO A 259 18.58 9.06 -24.44
C PRO A 259 19.76 8.31 -25.07
N PRO A 260 19.97 8.44 -26.40
CA PRO A 260 21.19 7.98 -27.04
C PRO A 260 22.41 8.65 -26.42
N LEU A 261 23.55 7.92 -26.41
CA LEU A 261 24.84 8.36 -25.90
C LEU A 261 24.96 8.57 -24.39
N SER A 262 23.88 8.33 -23.61
CA SER A 262 23.96 8.38 -22.16
C SER A 262 23.06 7.30 -21.54
N GLU A 263 23.66 6.32 -20.89
CA GLU A 263 22.93 5.32 -20.09
C GLU A 263 22.64 5.81 -18.66
N ASN A 264 23.24 6.94 -18.30
CA ASN A 264 23.14 7.53 -16.97
C ASN A 264 21.89 8.41 -16.80
N ILE A 265 21.14 8.63 -17.88
CA ILE A 265 19.90 9.43 -17.86
C ILE A 265 18.71 8.53 -18.13
N VAL A 266 17.75 8.53 -17.24
CA VAL A 266 16.46 7.86 -17.42
C VAL A 266 15.34 8.89 -17.25
N MET A 267 14.55 9.07 -18.30
CA MET A 267 13.37 9.93 -18.29
C MET A 267 12.13 9.05 -18.18
N THR A 268 11.25 9.38 -17.26
CA THR A 268 9.97 8.68 -17.08
C THR A 268 8.85 9.69 -17.05
N GLY A 269 7.79 9.45 -17.79
CA GLY A 269 6.61 10.30 -17.78
C GLY A 269 5.35 9.50 -18.00
N GLY A 270 4.25 9.97 -17.44
CA GLY A 270 2.98 9.27 -17.54
C GLY A 270 1.78 10.09 -17.12
N ALA A 271 0.62 9.51 -17.37
CA ALA A 271 -0.68 10.03 -16.97
C ALA A 271 -1.48 8.93 -16.27
N SER A 272 -2.26 9.31 -15.29
CA SER A 272 -3.17 8.41 -14.61
C SER A 272 -4.49 9.08 -14.29
N ALA A 273 -5.54 8.25 -14.12
CA ALA A 273 -6.87 8.73 -13.78
C ALA A 273 -7.56 7.72 -12.87
N LEU A 274 -8.15 8.20 -11.79
CA LEU A 274 -9.03 7.42 -10.93
C LEU A 274 -10.48 7.82 -11.20
N GLN A 275 -11.27 6.89 -11.73
CA GLN A 275 -12.71 7.05 -11.86
C GLN A 275 -13.37 6.56 -10.57
N PRO A 276 -13.98 7.44 -9.76
CA PRO A 276 -14.53 7.08 -8.47
C PRO A 276 -15.65 6.05 -8.55
N GLY A 277 -15.52 4.99 -7.79
CA GLY A 277 -16.59 4.06 -7.49
C GLY A 277 -17.56 4.59 -6.44
N ALA A 278 -18.53 3.77 -6.08
CA ALA A 278 -19.59 4.19 -5.16
C ALA A 278 -19.06 4.57 -3.76
N GLY A 279 -18.19 3.73 -3.17
CA GLY A 279 -17.64 3.99 -1.84
C GLY A 279 -16.69 5.19 -1.80
N PHE A 280 -15.91 5.42 -2.86
CA PHE A 280 -15.08 6.60 -2.92
C PHE A 280 -15.90 7.89 -3.04
N LYS A 281 -17.04 7.83 -3.74
CA LYS A 281 -18.00 8.95 -3.82
C LYS A 281 -18.64 9.28 -2.48
N ASP A 282 -18.84 8.26 -1.65
CA ASP A 282 -19.40 8.44 -0.32
C ASP A 282 -18.46 9.21 0.62
N ILE A 283 -17.13 9.10 0.44
CA ILE A 283 -16.13 9.64 1.38
C ILE A 283 -15.30 10.80 0.85
N TYR A 284 -15.25 11.02 -0.47
CA TYR A 284 -14.33 12.00 -1.03
C TYR A 284 -14.92 12.84 -2.16
N THR A 285 -15.06 12.28 -3.39
CA THR A 285 -15.56 13.03 -4.55
C THR A 285 -16.17 12.11 -5.60
N ALA A 286 -17.15 12.66 -6.35
CA ALA A 286 -17.72 12.01 -7.52
C ALA A 286 -16.99 12.36 -8.83
N ARG A 287 -16.00 13.27 -8.80
CA ARG A 287 -15.27 13.68 -9.98
C ARG A 287 -14.12 12.73 -10.25
N THR A 288 -13.87 12.43 -11.53
CA THR A 288 -12.67 11.71 -11.96
C THR A 288 -11.44 12.53 -11.59
N LEU A 289 -10.48 11.90 -10.95
CA LEU A 289 -9.21 12.51 -10.56
C LEU A 289 -8.16 12.19 -11.62
N PHE A 290 -7.35 13.17 -11.99
CA PHE A 290 -6.31 13.03 -13.00
C PHE A 290 -4.97 13.43 -12.42
N SER A 291 -3.91 12.78 -12.91
CA SER A 291 -2.55 13.14 -12.58
C SER A 291 -1.63 12.98 -13.78
N LEU A 292 -0.70 13.94 -13.91
CA LEU A 292 0.40 13.90 -14.86
C LEU A 292 1.71 13.99 -14.08
N PHE A 293 2.70 13.22 -14.48
CA PHE A 293 4.01 13.28 -13.84
C PHE A 293 5.14 13.08 -14.84
N GLY A 294 6.30 13.58 -14.46
CA GLY A 294 7.55 13.38 -15.17
C GLY A 294 8.71 13.39 -14.20
N SER A 295 9.68 12.52 -14.42
CA SER A 295 10.92 12.47 -13.66
C SER A 295 12.13 12.28 -14.56
N VAL A 296 13.27 12.84 -14.15
CA VAL A 296 14.57 12.63 -14.78
C VAL A 296 15.51 12.14 -13.69
N LYS A 297 16.02 10.92 -13.86
CA LYS A 297 17.00 10.31 -12.96
C LYS A 297 18.37 10.36 -13.60
N PHE A 298 19.34 10.94 -12.87
CA PHE A 298 20.75 10.89 -13.20
C PHE A 298 21.44 9.86 -12.32
N THR A 299 22.28 9.01 -12.93
CA THR A 299 23.12 8.03 -12.21
C THR A 299 24.58 8.40 -12.46
N PHE A 300 25.36 8.58 -11.40
CA PHE A 300 26.77 8.97 -11.47
C PHE A 300 27.66 7.80 -11.10
#